data_a2515c7d38012dd363958f51673cd62a
#
_entry.id   a2515c7d38012dd363958f51673cd62a
#
_cell.length_a   1.000
_cell.length_b   1.000
_cell.length_c   1.000
_cell.angle_alpha   90.00
_cell.angle_beta   90.00
_cell.angle_gamma   90.00
#
_symmetry.space_group_name_H-M   'P 1'
#
loop_
_entity.id
_entity.type
_entity.pdbx_description
1 polymer ?
#
loop_
_entity_poly.entity_id
_entity_poly.type
_entity_poly.pdbx_seq_one_letter_code
_entity_poly.pdbx_strand_id
1 'polypeptide(L)'
;MTPQNPSHHTSGPSQTREILFLLSGESTTIPASEASALLRMQDESAVVNLAEARVLTASTVADPDLISNRIAFSRRVGVIVPDGALEAEDLRLLRKGTYRVTVFDLRGGSDHGPIVSEIAEKVGGRVSLEDPDIEVTVVRGDRDYLALTRPSLMNQGWVARRPRKRPFFHPAAIFPKLSRALVNLSRVRSGEIFLDPFCGTGSLLLEAYEIGAVPVGTDIDARMVGGAHRNMAAFRQGWLGLVRADARSAPLRSADAMATDVPYGRASTTSGSDTRQIIDSLLANASIILRSGHRLVLMHPRSDKVEGDGEFDLQEEHQLYIHRKLTRTISVLRRV
;
A
#
# COMPACT_ATOMS: atom_id res chain seq x y z
N MET A 1 29.34 1.05 -0.42
CA MET A 1 28.93 2.15 -1.31
C MET A 1 27.65 2.72 -0.71
N THR A 2 27.73 3.90 -0.16
CA THR A 2 26.63 4.66 0.43
C THR A 2 25.65 5.05 -0.68
N PRO A 3 24.34 4.87 -0.53
CA PRO A 3 23.38 5.37 -1.51
C PRO A 3 23.37 6.90 -1.45
N GLN A 4 23.62 7.53 -2.59
CA GLN A 4 23.52 8.97 -2.76
C GLN A 4 22.05 9.39 -2.56
N ASN A 5 21.85 10.29 -1.65
CA ASN A 5 20.61 10.98 -1.36
C ASN A 5 20.17 11.76 -2.62
N PRO A 6 18.97 11.55 -3.17
CA PRO A 6 18.52 12.40 -4.27
C PRO A 6 18.29 13.81 -3.73
N SER A 7 18.94 14.76 -4.39
CA SER A 7 18.84 16.19 -4.15
C SER A 7 17.40 16.66 -3.98
N HIS A 8 17.12 17.31 -2.85
CA HIS A 8 15.90 18.07 -2.62
C HIS A 8 15.74 19.13 -3.72
N HIS A 9 14.86 18.90 -4.65
CA HIS A 9 14.32 19.98 -5.47
C HIS A 9 13.47 20.86 -4.56
N THR A 10 13.91 22.09 -4.37
CA THR A 10 13.10 23.17 -3.79
C THR A 10 11.90 23.39 -4.71
N SER A 11 10.76 22.81 -4.34
CA SER A 11 9.50 23.03 -5.01
C SER A 11 8.99 24.44 -4.71
N GLY A 12 8.74 25.23 -5.76
CA GLY A 12 7.83 26.36 -5.71
C GLY A 12 6.43 25.93 -5.22
N PRO A 13 5.47 26.86 -5.01
CA PRO A 13 4.16 26.51 -4.48
C PRO A 13 3.56 25.35 -5.29
N SER A 14 3.20 24.27 -4.58
CA SER A 14 2.74 23.01 -5.20
C SER A 14 1.45 23.30 -5.96
N GLN A 15 1.51 23.21 -7.28
CA GLN A 15 0.34 23.41 -8.13
C GLN A 15 -0.59 22.22 -7.99
N THR A 16 -1.87 22.47 -7.76
CA THR A 16 -2.92 21.44 -7.76
C THR A 16 -2.95 20.75 -9.13
N ARG A 17 -3.02 19.45 -9.12
CA ARG A 17 -3.08 18.59 -10.30
C ARG A 17 -4.15 17.51 -10.15
N GLU A 18 -4.64 17.03 -11.27
CA GLU A 18 -5.53 15.87 -11.31
C GLU A 18 -4.70 14.59 -11.45
N ILE A 19 -4.87 13.66 -10.51
CA ILE A 19 -4.19 12.36 -10.51
C ILE A 19 -5.21 11.25 -10.81
N LEU A 20 -4.82 10.34 -11.69
CA LEU A 20 -5.53 9.10 -11.99
C LEU A 20 -4.91 7.93 -11.21
N PHE A 21 -5.77 7.10 -10.66
CA PHE A 21 -5.44 5.76 -10.17
C PHE A 21 -6.24 4.74 -10.98
N LEU A 22 -5.55 3.87 -11.70
CA LEU A 22 -6.16 2.67 -12.25
C LEU A 22 -6.04 1.56 -11.20
N LEU A 23 -7.12 1.32 -10.48
CA LEU A 23 -7.18 0.37 -9.38
C LEU A 23 -7.06 -1.08 -9.85
N SER A 24 -6.48 -1.95 -9.01
CA SER A 24 -6.49 -3.39 -9.27
C SER A 24 -7.91 -3.95 -9.05
N GLY A 25 -8.25 -5.04 -9.74
CA GLY A 25 -9.52 -5.73 -9.54
C GLY A 25 -9.47 -6.80 -8.43
N GLU A 26 -8.43 -6.81 -7.61
CA GLU A 26 -8.18 -7.87 -6.61
C GLU A 26 -9.09 -7.76 -5.36
N SER A 27 -9.66 -6.58 -5.13
CA SER A 27 -10.63 -6.30 -4.05
C SER A 27 -11.52 -5.13 -4.47
N THR A 28 -12.72 -5.04 -3.91
CA THR A 28 -13.69 -3.99 -4.25
C THR A 28 -13.42 -2.67 -3.55
N THR A 29 -12.91 -2.69 -2.31
CA THR A 29 -12.81 -1.48 -1.48
C THR A 29 -11.37 -1.13 -1.08
N ILE A 30 -10.51 -2.13 -0.84
CA ILE A 30 -9.13 -1.92 -0.39
C ILE A 30 -8.32 -1.03 -1.34
N PRO A 31 -8.39 -1.17 -2.69
CA PRO A 31 -7.60 -0.35 -3.60
C PRO A 31 -7.91 1.15 -3.49
N ALA A 32 -9.18 1.51 -3.37
CA ALA A 32 -9.62 2.91 -3.25
C ALA A 32 -9.23 3.49 -1.88
N SER A 33 -9.38 2.70 -0.82
CA SER A 33 -8.98 3.08 0.52
C SER A 33 -7.46 3.29 0.63
N GLU A 34 -6.65 2.38 0.07
CA GLU A 34 -5.20 2.51 0.02
C GLU A 34 -4.76 3.79 -0.72
N ALA A 35 -5.35 4.05 -1.89
CA ALA A 35 -5.08 5.26 -2.67
C ALA A 35 -5.42 6.52 -1.87
N SER A 36 -6.59 6.56 -1.23
CA SER A 36 -7.05 7.66 -0.38
C SER A 36 -6.15 7.85 0.85
N ALA A 37 -5.69 6.76 1.47
CA ALA A 37 -4.77 6.83 2.60
C ALA A 37 -3.45 7.48 2.21
N LEU A 38 -2.86 7.09 1.06
CA LEU A 38 -1.60 7.62 0.56
C LEU A 38 -1.71 9.08 0.12
N LEU A 39 -2.81 9.44 -0.54
CA LEU A 39 -3.09 10.85 -0.89
C LEU A 39 -3.12 11.72 0.36
N ARG A 40 -3.95 11.37 1.34
CA ARG A 40 -4.14 12.15 2.57
C ARG A 40 -2.91 12.19 3.48
N MET A 41 -1.96 11.30 3.29
CA MET A 41 -0.65 11.40 3.97
C MET A 41 0.17 12.58 3.46
N GLN A 42 0.02 12.96 2.19
CA GLN A 42 0.76 14.06 1.56
C GLN A 42 -0.08 15.34 1.51
N ASP A 43 -1.39 15.20 1.30
CA ASP A 43 -2.34 16.28 1.13
C ASP A 43 -3.67 15.90 1.79
N GLU A 44 -3.91 16.39 3.00
CA GLU A 44 -5.14 16.08 3.74
C GLU A 44 -6.38 16.72 3.09
N SER A 45 -6.18 17.78 2.29
CA SER A 45 -7.23 18.48 1.55
C SER A 45 -7.59 17.84 0.21
N ALA A 46 -6.89 16.78 -0.21
CA ALA A 46 -7.13 16.10 -1.48
C ALA A 46 -8.61 15.72 -1.67
N VAL A 47 -9.18 16.15 -2.80
CA VAL A 47 -10.54 15.80 -3.18
C VAL A 47 -10.48 14.52 -4.01
N VAL A 48 -11.02 13.45 -3.44
CA VAL A 48 -10.97 12.10 -4.03
C VAL A 48 -12.33 11.75 -4.59
N ASN A 49 -12.37 11.27 -5.83
CA ASN A 49 -13.58 10.81 -6.51
C ASN A 49 -13.36 9.39 -7.08
N LEU A 50 -14.20 8.45 -6.68
CA LEU A 50 -14.27 7.13 -7.33
C LEU A 50 -15.17 7.28 -8.56
N ALA A 51 -14.56 7.55 -9.70
CA ALA A 51 -15.28 7.86 -10.93
C ALA A 51 -16.04 6.65 -11.49
N GLU A 52 -15.46 5.46 -11.37
CA GLU A 52 -16.04 4.17 -11.71
C GLU A 52 -15.35 3.05 -10.92
N ALA A 53 -15.81 1.81 -11.05
CA ALA A 53 -15.38 0.69 -10.18
C ALA A 53 -13.87 0.49 -10.05
N ARG A 54 -13.09 0.93 -11.07
CA ARG A 54 -11.63 0.75 -11.12
C ARG A 54 -10.86 2.04 -11.41
N VAL A 55 -11.54 3.17 -11.46
CA VAL A 55 -10.91 4.47 -11.72
C VAL A 55 -11.20 5.41 -10.57
N LEU A 56 -10.14 5.82 -9.89
CA LEU A 56 -10.19 6.87 -8.88
C LEU A 56 -9.41 8.07 -9.40
N THR A 57 -10.00 9.25 -9.28
CA THR A 57 -9.33 10.52 -9.59
C THR A 57 -9.19 11.35 -8.32
N ALA A 58 -8.18 12.22 -8.29
CA ALA A 58 -7.98 13.12 -7.17
C ALA A 58 -7.43 14.46 -7.62
N SER A 59 -8.03 15.53 -7.11
CA SER A 59 -7.50 16.89 -7.18
C SER A 59 -6.63 17.15 -5.96
N THR A 60 -5.31 17.37 -6.16
CA THR A 60 -4.35 17.34 -5.06
C THR A 60 -3.03 18.02 -5.41
N VAL A 61 -2.27 18.40 -4.36
CA VAL A 61 -0.87 18.82 -4.48
C VAL A 61 0.12 17.67 -4.22
N ALA A 62 -0.37 16.45 -3.95
CA ALA A 62 0.46 15.28 -3.69
C ALA A 62 1.31 14.90 -4.91
N ASP A 63 2.49 14.33 -4.65
CA ASP A 63 3.39 13.82 -5.67
C ASP A 63 2.99 12.40 -6.10
N PRO A 64 2.54 12.19 -7.36
CA PRO A 64 2.15 10.88 -7.85
C PRO A 64 3.30 9.88 -7.89
N ASP A 65 4.54 10.33 -8.02
CA ASP A 65 5.71 9.45 -8.05
C ASP A 65 5.97 8.83 -6.67
N LEU A 66 5.83 9.60 -5.60
CA LEU A 66 5.93 9.08 -4.23
C LEU A 66 4.81 8.08 -3.92
N ILE A 67 3.60 8.31 -4.44
CA ILE A 67 2.48 7.38 -4.30
C ILE A 67 2.76 6.10 -5.11
N SER A 68 3.21 6.23 -6.36
CA SER A 68 3.52 5.11 -7.25
C SER A 68 4.56 4.17 -6.67
N ASN A 69 5.59 4.71 -6.01
CA ASN A 69 6.63 3.93 -5.32
C ASN A 69 6.13 3.14 -4.11
N ARG A 70 4.91 3.37 -3.68
CA ARG A 70 4.40 2.81 -2.42
C ARG A 70 3.15 1.98 -2.57
N ILE A 71 2.25 2.35 -3.49
CA ILE A 71 0.93 1.72 -3.63
C ILE A 71 1.01 0.27 -4.10
N ALA A 72 0.16 -0.60 -3.55
CA ALA A 72 0.13 -2.03 -3.87
C ALA A 72 -1.03 -2.42 -4.79
N PHE A 73 -2.20 -1.82 -4.59
CA PHE A 73 -3.44 -2.22 -5.28
C PHE A 73 -3.86 -1.27 -6.39
N SER A 74 -2.91 -0.54 -6.99
CA SER A 74 -3.12 0.16 -8.25
C SER A 74 -2.24 -0.42 -9.36
N ARG A 75 -2.75 -0.42 -10.58
CA ARG A 75 -2.00 -0.81 -11.78
C ARG A 75 -1.21 0.36 -12.33
N ARG A 76 -1.79 1.57 -12.26
CA ARG A 76 -1.17 2.82 -12.68
C ARG A 76 -1.58 3.95 -11.76
N VAL A 77 -0.67 4.87 -11.57
CA VAL A 77 -0.88 6.17 -10.93
C VAL A 77 -0.17 7.22 -11.79
N GLY A 78 -0.82 8.33 -12.09
CA GLY A 78 -0.21 9.36 -12.92
C GLY A 78 -1.03 10.63 -13.01
N VAL A 79 -0.45 11.65 -13.62
CA VAL A 79 -1.09 12.95 -13.83
C VAL A 79 -2.04 12.85 -15.02
N ILE A 80 -3.29 13.25 -14.84
CA ILE A 80 -4.29 13.32 -15.91
C ILE A 80 -3.88 14.46 -16.85
N VAL A 81 -3.92 14.17 -18.15
CA VAL A 81 -3.79 15.16 -19.21
C VAL A 81 -5.16 15.79 -19.44
N PRO A 82 -5.33 17.10 -19.24
CA PRO A 82 -6.60 17.77 -19.41
C PRO A 82 -7.16 17.55 -20.82
N ASP A 83 -8.46 17.34 -20.91
CA ASP A 83 -9.21 17.12 -22.17
C ASP A 83 -8.65 16.00 -23.07
N GLY A 84 -7.77 15.13 -22.53
CA GLY A 84 -7.12 14.06 -23.28
C GLY A 84 -6.17 14.56 -24.39
N ALA A 85 -5.79 15.82 -24.38
CA ALA A 85 -4.95 16.44 -25.41
C ALA A 85 -3.54 16.73 -24.88
N LEU A 86 -2.54 15.99 -25.38
CA LEU A 86 -1.13 16.25 -25.07
C LEU A 86 -0.72 17.65 -25.52
N GLU A 87 -0.33 18.48 -24.56
CA GLU A 87 0.15 19.83 -24.79
C GLU A 87 1.66 19.86 -25.10
N ALA A 88 2.17 21.05 -25.44
CA ALA A 88 3.58 21.23 -25.82
C ALA A 88 4.55 20.79 -24.70
N GLU A 89 4.17 20.96 -23.42
CA GLU A 89 4.97 20.54 -22.27
C GLU A 89 5.01 19.03 -22.15
N ASP A 90 3.87 18.35 -22.29
CA ASP A 90 3.76 16.88 -22.26
C ASP A 90 4.60 16.28 -23.40
N LEU A 91 4.48 16.83 -24.62
CA LEU A 91 5.24 16.38 -25.77
C LEU A 91 6.75 16.60 -25.57
N ARG A 92 7.16 17.71 -24.94
CA ARG A 92 8.57 17.97 -24.60
C ARG A 92 9.07 16.93 -23.60
N LEU A 93 8.28 16.61 -22.59
CA LEU A 93 8.62 15.61 -21.58
C LEU A 93 8.77 14.23 -22.21
N LEU A 94 7.81 13.80 -23.03
CA LEU A 94 7.81 12.51 -23.72
C LEU A 94 8.98 12.36 -24.71
N ARG A 95 9.36 13.45 -25.40
CA ARG A 95 10.47 13.45 -26.38
C ARG A 95 11.85 13.47 -25.73
N LYS A 96 11.96 13.88 -24.48
CA LYS A 96 13.23 13.92 -23.74
C LYS A 96 13.75 12.51 -23.41
N GLY A 97 12.85 11.58 -23.14
CA GLY A 97 13.15 10.19 -22.78
C GLY A 97 12.61 9.18 -23.77
N THR A 98 12.34 8.00 -23.27
CA THR A 98 11.61 6.92 -23.94
C THR A 98 10.17 6.86 -23.46
N TYR A 99 9.26 6.50 -24.35
CA TYR A 99 7.85 6.38 -23.97
C TYR A 99 7.21 5.11 -24.53
N ARG A 100 6.05 4.77 -23.97
CA ARG A 100 5.13 3.74 -24.43
C ARG A 100 3.70 4.25 -24.33
N VAL A 101 2.84 3.80 -25.23
CA VAL A 101 1.38 4.00 -25.11
C VAL A 101 0.76 2.68 -24.66
N THR A 102 -0.05 2.72 -23.61
CA THR A 102 -0.78 1.54 -23.10
C THR A 102 -2.25 1.88 -22.93
N VAL A 103 -3.12 1.05 -23.49
CA VAL A 103 -4.57 1.20 -23.38
C VAL A 103 -5.13 0.16 -22.43
N PHE A 104 -5.87 0.60 -21.43
CA PHE A 104 -6.66 -0.23 -20.52
C PHE A 104 -8.14 -0.02 -20.83
N ASP A 105 -8.74 -0.96 -21.54
CA ASP A 105 -10.16 -0.90 -21.87
C ASP A 105 -10.99 -1.66 -20.83
N LEU A 106 -11.74 -0.92 -20.04
CA LEU A 106 -12.61 -1.46 -18.98
C LEU A 106 -13.96 -1.94 -19.55
N ARG A 107 -14.27 -1.57 -20.80
CA ARG A 107 -15.47 -2.00 -21.55
C ARG A 107 -15.26 -3.35 -22.25
N GLY A 108 -14.02 -3.85 -22.30
CA GLY A 108 -13.67 -5.14 -22.90
C GLY A 108 -13.38 -5.08 -24.41
N GLY A 109 -13.10 -3.90 -24.97
CA GLY A 109 -12.63 -3.75 -26.33
C GLY A 109 -11.21 -4.33 -26.53
N SER A 110 -10.88 -4.80 -27.73
CA SER A 110 -9.60 -5.43 -28.04
C SER A 110 -8.77 -4.75 -29.12
N ASP A 111 -9.38 -3.89 -29.95
CA ASP A 111 -8.64 -3.16 -30.98
C ASP A 111 -8.27 -1.74 -30.46
N HIS A 112 -7.01 -1.61 -30.10
CA HIS A 112 -6.46 -0.35 -29.60
C HIS A 112 -5.40 0.25 -30.55
N GLY A 113 -5.14 -0.41 -31.69
CA GLY A 113 -4.15 0.02 -32.68
C GLY A 113 -4.33 1.46 -33.16
N PRO A 114 -5.53 1.90 -33.55
CA PRO A 114 -5.77 3.27 -34.00
C PRO A 114 -5.38 4.34 -32.97
N ILE A 115 -5.79 4.16 -31.69
CA ILE A 115 -5.47 5.11 -30.60
C ILE A 115 -3.97 5.15 -30.34
N VAL A 116 -3.33 3.99 -30.31
CA VAL A 116 -1.88 3.90 -30.09
C VAL A 116 -1.12 4.61 -31.21
N SER A 117 -1.52 4.40 -32.47
CA SER A 117 -0.89 5.03 -33.64
C SER A 117 -1.08 6.55 -33.63
N GLU A 118 -2.28 7.05 -33.38
CA GLU A 118 -2.56 8.48 -33.31
C GLU A 118 -1.69 9.19 -32.26
N ILE A 119 -1.61 8.61 -31.06
CA ILE A 119 -0.78 9.17 -29.98
C ILE A 119 0.70 9.10 -30.36
N ALA A 120 1.15 7.99 -30.92
CA ALA A 120 2.56 7.81 -31.30
C ALA A 120 2.98 8.80 -32.39
N GLU A 121 2.15 9.05 -33.40
CA GLU A 121 2.39 10.06 -34.44
C GLU A 121 2.49 11.47 -33.84
N LYS A 122 1.59 11.81 -32.91
CA LYS A 122 1.59 13.10 -32.23
C LYS A 122 2.84 13.32 -31.37
N VAL A 123 3.26 12.28 -30.64
CA VAL A 123 4.46 12.34 -29.78
C VAL A 123 5.73 12.39 -30.63
N GLY A 124 5.90 11.50 -31.60
CA GLY A 124 7.07 11.49 -32.51
C GLY A 124 8.41 11.31 -31.79
N GLY A 125 8.43 10.64 -30.63
CA GLY A 125 9.61 10.42 -29.79
C GLY A 125 10.15 8.97 -29.89
N ARG A 126 11.07 8.60 -28.97
CA ARG A 126 11.67 7.27 -28.90
C ARG A 126 10.75 6.31 -28.14
N VAL A 127 10.35 5.22 -28.78
CA VAL A 127 9.50 4.19 -28.16
C VAL A 127 10.36 3.14 -27.45
N SER A 128 9.96 2.75 -26.23
CA SER A 128 10.47 1.57 -25.50
C SER A 128 9.29 0.78 -24.97
N LEU A 129 9.09 -0.44 -25.45
CA LEU A 129 7.97 -1.29 -25.01
C LEU A 129 8.23 -1.97 -23.66
N GLU A 130 9.49 -2.24 -23.34
CA GLU A 130 9.86 -2.98 -22.12
C GLU A 130 10.09 -2.06 -20.93
N ASP A 131 10.91 -1.04 -21.09
CA ASP A 131 11.33 -0.14 -20.01
C ASP A 131 11.23 1.34 -20.45
N PRO A 132 10.03 1.90 -20.56
CA PRO A 132 9.82 3.32 -20.88
C PRO A 132 10.06 4.20 -19.65
N ASP A 133 10.63 5.38 -19.86
CA ASP A 133 10.72 6.41 -18.83
C ASP A 133 9.32 6.93 -18.44
N ILE A 134 8.44 7.08 -19.44
CA ILE A 134 7.06 7.53 -19.26
C ILE A 134 6.11 6.66 -20.08
N GLU A 135 4.97 6.34 -19.51
CA GLU A 135 3.88 5.69 -20.23
C GLU A 135 2.72 6.66 -20.39
N VAL A 136 2.27 6.83 -21.63
CA VAL A 136 0.98 7.45 -21.95
C VAL A 136 -0.08 6.39 -21.70
N THR A 137 -0.75 6.49 -20.59
CA THR A 137 -1.78 5.54 -20.15
C THR A 137 -3.15 6.06 -20.59
N VAL A 138 -3.82 5.30 -21.45
CA VAL A 138 -5.22 5.54 -21.83
C VAL A 138 -6.10 4.57 -21.07
N VAL A 139 -7.07 5.08 -20.35
CA VAL A 139 -8.09 4.26 -19.66
C VAL A 139 -9.44 4.53 -20.32
N ARG A 140 -10.03 3.51 -20.92
CA ARG A 140 -11.34 3.57 -21.58
C ARG A 140 -12.39 2.94 -20.66
N GLY A 141 -13.31 3.77 -20.18
CA GLY A 141 -14.38 3.38 -19.26
C GLY A 141 -15.67 4.12 -19.59
N ASP A 142 -16.48 4.44 -18.60
CA ASP A 142 -17.65 5.30 -18.78
C ASP A 142 -17.22 6.68 -19.31
N ARG A 143 -16.07 7.15 -18.85
CA ARG A 143 -15.34 8.27 -19.40
C ARG A 143 -13.91 7.80 -19.76
N ASP A 144 -13.39 8.32 -20.87
CA ASP A 144 -12.00 8.06 -21.28
C ASP A 144 -11.05 9.02 -20.54
N TYR A 145 -9.90 8.49 -20.08
CA TYR A 145 -8.84 9.25 -19.44
C TYR A 145 -7.52 9.05 -20.17
N LEU A 146 -6.74 10.10 -20.28
CA LEU A 146 -5.34 10.04 -20.68
C LEU A 146 -4.49 10.54 -19.52
N ALA A 147 -3.47 9.78 -19.13
CA ALA A 147 -2.59 10.14 -18.03
C ALA A 147 -1.13 9.82 -18.37
N LEU A 148 -0.21 10.62 -17.83
CA LEU A 148 1.22 10.34 -17.86
C LEU A 148 1.61 9.59 -16.58
N THR A 149 2.14 8.37 -16.74
CA THR A 149 2.54 7.49 -15.65
C THR A 149 4.00 7.06 -15.77
N ARG A 150 4.60 6.62 -14.66
CA ARG A 150 5.97 6.09 -14.63
C ARG A 150 5.96 4.62 -14.20
N PRO A 151 5.94 3.66 -15.13
CA PRO A 151 5.77 2.24 -14.81
C PRO A 151 6.91 1.67 -13.96
N SER A 152 8.13 2.17 -14.12
CA SER A 152 9.31 1.75 -13.33
C SER A 152 9.10 1.91 -11.83
N LEU A 153 8.39 2.97 -11.40
CA LEU A 153 8.05 3.22 -10.02
C LEU A 153 7.06 2.21 -9.43
N MET A 154 6.28 1.55 -10.29
CA MET A 154 5.30 0.52 -9.88
C MET A 154 5.91 -0.87 -9.71
N ASN A 155 7.20 -1.05 -10.06
CA ASN A 155 7.90 -2.33 -9.91
C ASN A 155 8.43 -2.51 -8.49
N GLN A 156 7.58 -3.00 -7.61
CA GLN A 156 7.85 -3.13 -6.17
C GLN A 156 8.55 -4.44 -5.79
N GLY A 157 9.01 -5.25 -6.74
CA GLY A 157 9.72 -6.50 -6.45
C GLY A 157 8.90 -7.56 -5.69
N TRP A 158 7.57 -7.57 -5.85
CA TRP A 158 6.65 -8.45 -5.13
C TRP A 158 7.02 -9.93 -5.21
N VAL A 159 7.53 -10.39 -6.38
CA VAL A 159 7.85 -11.81 -6.63
C VAL A 159 8.99 -12.28 -5.75
N ALA A 160 10.01 -11.43 -5.54
CA ALA A 160 11.16 -11.77 -4.71
C ALA A 160 10.77 -11.93 -3.24
N ARG A 161 9.80 -11.15 -2.75
CA ARG A 161 9.35 -11.16 -1.35
C ARG A 161 8.21 -12.12 -1.05
N ARG A 162 7.77 -12.96 -2.02
CA ARG A 162 6.72 -13.97 -1.76
C ARG A 162 7.12 -14.92 -0.62
N PRO A 163 6.18 -15.40 0.22
CA PRO A 163 6.49 -16.24 1.36
C PRO A 163 7.39 -17.43 1.07
N ARG A 164 7.16 -18.14 -0.05
CA ARG A 164 7.97 -19.30 -0.50
C ARG A 164 9.39 -18.96 -0.99
N LYS A 165 9.69 -17.68 -1.18
CA LYS A 165 11.03 -17.19 -1.56
C LYS A 165 11.84 -16.73 -0.36
N ARG A 166 11.23 -16.68 0.82
CA ARG A 166 11.88 -16.26 2.07
C ARG A 166 12.64 -17.42 2.70
N PRO A 167 13.76 -17.16 3.42
CA PRO A 167 14.52 -18.19 4.14
C PRO A 167 13.69 -18.98 5.15
N PHE A 168 12.73 -18.32 5.79
CA PHE A 168 11.78 -18.97 6.68
C PHE A 168 10.36 -18.84 6.11
N PHE A 169 9.76 -19.98 5.80
CA PHE A 169 8.40 -20.07 5.28
C PHE A 169 7.43 -20.58 6.35
N HIS A 170 6.26 -19.97 6.42
CA HIS A 170 5.11 -20.48 7.17
C HIS A 170 3.83 -20.31 6.33
N PRO A 171 2.89 -21.28 6.32
CA PRO A 171 1.68 -21.21 5.48
C PRO A 171 0.77 -20.00 5.76
N ALA A 172 0.77 -19.50 7.01
CA ALA A 172 -0.01 -18.32 7.39
C ALA A 172 0.66 -16.98 6.99
N ALA A 173 1.83 -17.00 6.33
CA ALA A 173 2.51 -15.78 5.93
C ALA A 173 1.69 -15.00 4.88
N ILE A 174 1.50 -13.72 5.12
CA ILE A 174 0.75 -12.81 4.23
C ILE A 174 1.57 -12.51 2.97
N PHE A 175 0.88 -12.37 1.82
CA PHE A 175 1.52 -11.97 0.57
C PHE A 175 1.93 -10.49 0.59
N PRO A 176 3.02 -10.11 -0.12
CA PRO A 176 3.60 -8.76 -0.05
C PRO A 176 2.63 -7.63 -0.36
N LYS A 177 1.82 -7.74 -1.42
CA LYS A 177 0.84 -6.69 -1.78
C LYS A 177 -0.15 -6.42 -0.65
N LEU A 178 -0.71 -7.47 -0.04
CA LEU A 178 -1.64 -7.30 1.07
C LEU A 178 -0.95 -6.73 2.30
N SER A 179 0.25 -7.23 2.63
CA SER A 179 1.06 -6.68 3.72
C SER A 179 1.34 -5.18 3.51
N ARG A 180 1.71 -4.79 2.28
CA ARG A 180 1.94 -3.39 1.92
C ARG A 180 0.67 -2.54 2.07
N ALA A 181 -0.49 -3.04 1.65
CA ALA A 181 -1.75 -2.32 1.81
C ALA A 181 -2.11 -2.10 3.29
N LEU A 182 -1.94 -3.12 4.15
CA LEU A 182 -2.15 -2.96 5.59
C LEU A 182 -1.22 -1.89 6.20
N VAL A 183 0.05 -1.90 5.80
CA VAL A 183 1.03 -0.87 6.19
C VAL A 183 0.63 0.51 5.66
N ASN A 184 0.14 0.61 4.43
CA ASN A 184 -0.31 1.88 3.83
C ASN A 184 -1.56 2.43 4.52
N LEU A 185 -2.52 1.58 4.85
CA LEU A 185 -3.73 1.95 5.59
C LEU A 185 -3.43 2.47 7.00
N SER A 186 -2.33 2.02 7.63
CA SER A 186 -1.87 2.54 8.92
C SER A 186 -1.28 3.95 8.83
N ARG A 187 -1.03 4.45 7.61
CA ARG A 187 -0.45 5.76 7.29
C ARG A 187 0.92 6.02 7.91
N VAL A 188 1.68 4.99 8.24
CA VAL A 188 3.05 5.16 8.73
C VAL A 188 3.91 5.87 7.68
N ARG A 189 4.79 6.78 8.10
CA ARG A 189 5.73 7.50 7.24
C ARG A 189 7.15 6.92 7.34
N SER A 190 8.00 7.32 6.40
CA SER A 190 9.43 7.03 6.49
C SER A 190 10.02 7.63 7.76
N GLY A 191 10.83 6.85 8.48
CA GLY A 191 11.42 7.20 9.77
C GLY A 191 10.53 7.01 10.99
N GLU A 192 9.22 6.78 10.82
CA GLU A 192 8.29 6.52 11.91
C GLU A 192 8.32 5.06 12.38
N ILE A 193 7.98 4.83 13.65
CA ILE A 193 7.94 3.50 14.26
C ILE A 193 6.63 2.79 13.88
N PHE A 194 6.78 1.66 13.19
CA PHE A 194 5.68 0.76 12.84
C PHE A 194 5.72 -0.48 13.72
N LEU A 195 4.62 -0.80 14.42
CA LEU A 195 4.52 -2.00 15.26
C LEU A 195 3.60 -3.06 14.64
N ASP A 196 4.10 -4.31 14.59
CA ASP A 196 3.29 -5.52 14.34
C ASP A 196 3.36 -6.43 15.57
N PRO A 197 2.33 -6.44 16.43
CA PRO A 197 2.33 -7.21 17.67
C PRO A 197 2.11 -8.72 17.52
N PHE A 198 1.74 -9.19 16.32
CA PHE A 198 1.66 -10.61 15.93
C PHE A 198 2.47 -10.87 14.68
N CYS A 199 3.76 -10.51 14.70
CA CYS A 199 4.57 -10.37 13.50
C CYS A 199 4.80 -11.68 12.72
N GLY A 200 4.63 -12.82 13.33
CA GLY A 200 4.79 -14.12 12.70
C GLY A 200 6.12 -14.24 11.95
N THR A 201 6.04 -14.36 10.63
CA THR A 201 7.22 -14.45 9.74
C THR A 201 7.79 -13.08 9.31
N GLY A 202 7.27 -11.98 9.83
CA GLY A 202 7.70 -10.62 9.51
C GLY A 202 7.16 -10.06 8.19
N SER A 203 6.00 -10.51 7.73
CA SER A 203 5.45 -10.08 6.43
C SER A 203 5.17 -8.57 6.36
N LEU A 204 4.52 -8.01 7.39
CA LEU A 204 4.25 -6.57 7.46
C LEU A 204 5.54 -5.78 7.74
N LEU A 205 6.43 -6.33 8.55
CA LEU A 205 7.70 -5.68 8.89
C LEU A 205 8.58 -5.46 7.65
N LEU A 206 8.64 -6.47 6.74
CA LEU A 206 9.34 -6.35 5.47
C LEU A 206 8.78 -5.18 4.64
N GLU A 207 7.47 -5.07 4.54
CA GLU A 207 6.84 -4.03 3.73
C GLU A 207 6.92 -2.65 4.39
N ALA A 208 6.89 -2.57 5.72
CA ALA A 208 7.14 -1.32 6.46
C ALA A 208 8.58 -0.84 6.26
N TYR A 209 9.55 -1.75 6.30
CA TYR A 209 10.95 -1.43 6.01
C TYR A 209 11.16 -0.91 4.58
N GLU A 210 10.51 -1.54 3.58
CA GLU A 210 10.61 -1.14 2.17
C GLU A 210 10.17 0.30 1.91
N ILE A 211 9.29 0.85 2.72
CA ILE A 211 8.84 2.24 2.64
C ILE A 211 9.63 3.19 3.55
N GLY A 212 10.70 2.69 4.17
CA GLY A 212 11.58 3.49 5.04
C GLY A 212 11.06 3.70 6.47
N ALA A 213 9.99 3.03 6.90
CA ALA A 213 9.59 3.03 8.30
C ALA A 213 10.58 2.24 9.16
N VAL A 214 10.53 2.41 10.48
CA VAL A 214 11.30 1.67 11.48
C VAL A 214 10.39 0.57 12.07
N PRO A 215 10.40 -0.65 11.51
CA PRO A 215 9.50 -1.69 11.97
C PRO A 215 9.99 -2.37 13.24
N VAL A 216 9.05 -2.58 14.16
CA VAL A 216 9.20 -3.35 15.37
C VAL A 216 8.15 -4.47 15.35
N GLY A 217 8.58 -5.69 15.67
CA GLY A 217 7.68 -6.85 15.69
C GLY A 217 7.76 -7.61 17.01
N THR A 218 6.60 -8.06 17.49
CA THR A 218 6.55 -9.02 18.58
C THR A 218 5.78 -10.27 18.17
N ASP A 219 6.11 -11.40 18.77
CA ASP A 219 5.35 -12.65 18.67
C ASP A 219 5.60 -13.48 19.93
N ILE A 220 4.61 -14.22 20.39
CA ILE A 220 4.74 -15.08 21.56
C ILE A 220 5.55 -16.34 21.24
N ASP A 221 5.54 -16.80 20.00
CA ASP A 221 6.29 -17.96 19.53
C ASP A 221 7.73 -17.56 19.15
N ALA A 222 8.70 -18.02 19.95
CA ALA A 222 10.12 -17.78 19.69
C ALA A 222 10.59 -18.28 18.29
N ARG A 223 9.95 -19.33 17.75
CA ARG A 223 10.25 -19.84 16.41
C ARG A 223 9.84 -18.84 15.32
N MET A 224 8.70 -18.16 15.49
CA MET A 224 8.25 -17.10 14.59
C MET A 224 9.19 -15.90 14.65
N VAL A 225 9.55 -15.43 15.84
CA VAL A 225 10.53 -14.34 16.02
C VAL A 225 11.87 -14.68 15.34
N GLY A 226 12.41 -15.88 15.57
CA GLY A 226 13.64 -16.33 14.91
C GLY A 226 13.50 -16.47 13.39
N GLY A 227 12.31 -16.86 12.91
CA GLY A 227 11.98 -16.91 11.49
C GLY A 227 11.88 -15.54 10.85
N ALA A 228 11.20 -14.60 11.50
CA ALA A 228 11.12 -13.20 11.09
C ALA A 228 12.51 -12.59 11.00
N HIS A 229 13.36 -12.81 12.01
CA HIS A 229 14.76 -12.36 12.00
C HIS A 229 15.52 -12.83 10.75
N ARG A 230 15.44 -14.13 10.42
CA ARG A 230 16.07 -14.68 9.21
C ARG A 230 15.56 -14.05 7.93
N ASN A 231 14.23 -13.83 7.86
CA ASN A 231 13.61 -13.20 6.71
C ASN A 231 14.05 -11.73 6.57
N MET A 232 14.02 -10.96 7.64
CA MET A 232 14.45 -9.56 7.64
C MET A 232 15.91 -9.43 7.25
N ALA A 233 16.81 -10.24 7.83
CA ALA A 233 18.23 -10.23 7.53
C ALA A 233 18.53 -10.55 6.06
N ALA A 234 17.77 -11.45 5.42
CA ALA A 234 17.99 -11.82 4.03
C ALA A 234 17.61 -10.71 3.03
N PHE A 235 16.66 -9.85 3.39
CA PHE A 235 16.19 -8.79 2.49
C PHE A 235 16.82 -7.43 2.83
N ARG A 236 17.36 -7.26 4.03
CA ARG A 236 17.89 -5.96 4.47
C ARG A 236 19.03 -6.12 5.49
N GLN A 237 19.93 -5.15 5.50
CA GLN A 237 21.07 -5.08 6.41
C GLN A 237 20.88 -4.12 7.60
N GLY A 238 19.77 -3.43 7.70
CA GLY A 238 19.48 -2.48 8.79
C GLY A 238 18.48 -3.06 9.80
N TRP A 239 18.60 -2.68 11.08
CA TRP A 239 17.95 -3.41 12.15
C TRP A 239 16.81 -2.77 12.87
N LEU A 240 16.01 -3.58 13.36
CA LEU A 240 14.67 -3.52 13.84
C LEU A 240 14.55 -4.23 15.17
N GLY A 241 13.61 -3.83 15.99
CA GLY A 241 13.24 -4.54 17.18
C GLY A 241 12.41 -5.78 16.85
N LEU A 242 12.95 -6.98 17.08
CA LEU A 242 12.17 -8.22 17.12
C LEU A 242 12.26 -8.81 18.52
N VAL A 243 11.13 -8.93 19.19
CA VAL A 243 11.07 -9.32 20.59
C VAL A 243 10.06 -10.46 20.77
N ARG A 244 10.43 -11.48 21.54
CA ARG A 244 9.45 -12.46 22.00
C ARG A 244 8.63 -11.82 23.11
N ALA A 245 7.37 -11.51 22.82
CA ALA A 245 6.46 -10.90 23.78
C ALA A 245 5.00 -11.27 23.49
N ASP A 246 4.17 -11.11 24.48
CA ASP A 246 2.72 -11.21 24.35
C ASP A 246 2.19 -9.87 23.85
N ALA A 247 1.37 -9.87 22.80
CA ALA A 247 0.77 -8.67 22.23
C ALA A 247 -0.14 -7.92 23.20
N ARG A 248 -0.66 -8.63 24.22
CA ARG A 248 -1.47 -8.05 25.30
C ARG A 248 -0.65 -7.12 26.22
N SER A 249 0.67 -7.21 26.18
CA SER A 249 1.61 -6.43 26.96
C SER A 249 2.91 -6.19 26.20
N ALA A 250 2.80 -5.70 24.96
CA ALA A 250 3.96 -5.43 24.13
C ALA A 250 4.91 -4.42 24.81
N PRO A 251 6.23 -4.70 24.88
CA PRO A 251 7.17 -3.91 25.66
C PRO A 251 7.65 -2.68 24.87
N LEU A 252 6.73 -1.88 24.36
CA LEU A 252 7.00 -0.62 23.67
C LEU A 252 6.39 0.55 24.42
N ARG A 253 7.12 1.66 24.46
CA ARG A 253 6.63 2.91 25.05
C ARG A 253 5.72 3.70 24.08
N SER A 254 6.01 3.63 22.79
CA SER A 254 5.22 4.31 21.76
C SER A 254 5.48 3.72 20.38
N ALA A 255 4.48 3.82 19.50
CA ALA A 255 4.57 3.60 18.07
C ALA A 255 3.77 4.67 17.34
N ASP A 256 4.18 4.97 16.09
CA ASP A 256 3.50 5.96 15.26
C ASP A 256 2.41 5.31 14.40
N ALA A 257 2.45 4.01 14.21
CA ALA A 257 1.40 3.25 13.52
C ALA A 257 1.47 1.78 13.92
N MET A 258 0.34 1.10 13.82
CA MET A 258 0.26 -0.33 14.09
C MET A 258 -0.59 -1.01 13.02
N ALA A 259 -0.11 -2.16 12.53
CA ALA A 259 -0.94 -3.05 11.74
C ALA A 259 -0.59 -4.50 12.04
N THR A 260 -1.60 -5.38 12.04
CA THR A 260 -1.37 -6.78 12.38
C THR A 260 -2.46 -7.70 11.83
N ASP A 261 -2.12 -8.97 11.72
CA ASP A 261 -3.02 -10.09 11.45
C ASP A 261 -3.27 -10.87 12.75
N VAL A 262 -4.44 -10.66 13.35
CA VAL A 262 -4.80 -11.29 14.61
C VAL A 262 -4.85 -12.82 14.45
N PRO A 263 -4.17 -13.60 15.33
CA PRO A 263 -4.18 -15.05 15.26
C PRO A 263 -5.59 -15.63 15.50
N TYR A 264 -5.98 -16.63 14.71
CA TYR A 264 -7.29 -17.29 14.80
C TYR A 264 -7.21 -18.75 14.40
N GLY A 265 -8.18 -19.54 14.87
CA GLY A 265 -8.35 -20.94 14.53
C GLY A 265 -7.35 -21.89 15.18
N ARG A 266 -7.51 -23.21 14.89
CA ARG A 266 -6.75 -24.29 15.53
C ARG A 266 -5.26 -24.34 15.19
N ALA A 267 -4.84 -23.60 14.15
CA ALA A 267 -3.44 -23.57 13.70
C ALA A 267 -2.63 -22.43 14.32
N SER A 268 -3.26 -21.55 15.09
CA SER A 268 -2.61 -20.46 15.80
C SER A 268 -2.41 -20.80 17.27
N THR A 269 -1.27 -20.40 17.83
CA THR A 269 -0.96 -20.55 19.26
C THR A 269 -1.76 -19.52 20.06
N THR A 270 -3.09 -19.67 20.11
CA THR A 270 -3.97 -18.75 20.88
C THR A 270 -3.87 -19.00 22.40
N SER A 271 -3.05 -19.94 22.84
CA SER A 271 -2.93 -20.33 24.26
C SER A 271 -4.27 -20.58 24.96
N GLY A 272 -5.30 -21.03 24.21
CA GLY A 272 -6.66 -21.28 24.72
C GLY A 272 -7.54 -20.04 24.89
N SER A 273 -7.07 -18.84 24.48
CA SER A 273 -7.87 -17.60 24.53
C SER A 273 -8.80 -17.50 23.31
N ASP A 274 -10.00 -16.96 23.52
CA ASP A 274 -10.92 -16.58 22.45
C ASP A 274 -10.31 -15.42 21.64
N THR A 275 -10.49 -15.44 20.30
CA THR A 275 -10.01 -14.37 19.41
C THR A 275 -10.52 -12.99 19.84
N ARG A 276 -11.76 -12.91 20.34
CA ARG A 276 -12.34 -11.69 20.87
C ARG A 276 -11.54 -11.12 22.03
N GLN A 277 -11.17 -11.95 23.01
CA GLN A 277 -10.37 -11.54 24.17
C GLN A 277 -8.99 -11.04 23.76
N ILE A 278 -8.40 -11.65 22.70
CA ILE A 278 -7.12 -11.22 22.14
C ILE A 278 -7.26 -9.82 21.51
N ILE A 279 -8.33 -9.58 20.75
CA ILE A 279 -8.61 -8.27 20.14
C ILE A 279 -8.81 -7.21 21.22
N ASP A 280 -9.66 -7.47 22.22
CA ASP A 280 -9.95 -6.51 23.29
C ASP A 280 -8.68 -6.15 24.09
N SER A 281 -7.86 -7.14 24.42
CA SER A 281 -6.59 -6.90 25.11
C SER A 281 -5.57 -6.16 24.23
N LEU A 282 -5.56 -6.44 22.91
CA LEU A 282 -4.72 -5.72 21.95
C LEU A 282 -5.15 -4.24 21.85
N LEU A 283 -6.45 -3.95 21.78
CA LEU A 283 -6.96 -2.59 21.73
C LEU A 283 -6.56 -1.82 22.99
N ALA A 284 -6.74 -2.42 24.18
CA ALA A 284 -6.32 -1.82 25.44
C ALA A 284 -4.81 -1.52 25.48
N ASN A 285 -3.95 -2.41 24.98
CA ASN A 285 -2.52 -2.16 24.91
C ASN A 285 -2.17 -1.13 23.84
N ALA A 286 -2.81 -1.18 22.67
CA ALA A 286 -2.59 -0.25 21.58
C ALA A 286 -2.96 1.19 21.97
N SER A 287 -4.00 1.39 22.80
CA SER A 287 -4.39 2.72 23.28
C SER A 287 -3.32 3.39 24.15
N ILE A 288 -2.47 2.61 24.80
CA ILE A 288 -1.33 3.09 25.59
C ILE A 288 -0.13 3.42 24.67
N ILE A 289 0.07 2.64 23.63
CA ILE A 289 1.26 2.71 22.76
C ILE A 289 1.07 3.76 21.64
N LEU A 290 -0.12 3.82 21.02
CA LEU A 290 -0.42 4.74 19.94
C LEU A 290 -0.83 6.12 20.47
N ARG A 291 -0.26 7.17 19.90
CA ARG A 291 -0.67 8.55 20.18
C ARG A 291 -2.03 8.84 19.55
N SER A 292 -2.75 9.85 20.10
CA SER A 292 -3.98 10.38 19.48
C SER A 292 -3.76 10.74 18.00
N GLY A 293 -4.73 10.44 17.15
CA GLY A 293 -4.69 10.65 15.71
C GLY A 293 -4.01 9.55 14.90
N HIS A 294 -3.20 8.68 15.55
CA HIS A 294 -2.51 7.57 14.88
C HIS A 294 -3.43 6.37 14.62
N ARG A 295 -3.00 5.44 13.77
CA ARG A 295 -3.87 4.38 13.26
C ARG A 295 -3.40 2.98 13.66
N LEU A 296 -4.40 2.15 13.94
CA LEU A 296 -4.30 0.71 14.08
C LEU A 296 -5.07 0.03 12.95
N VAL A 297 -4.43 -0.87 12.22
CA VAL A 297 -5.07 -1.70 11.18
C VAL A 297 -5.10 -3.14 11.63
N LEU A 298 -6.29 -3.70 11.80
CA LEU A 298 -6.48 -5.07 12.23
C LEU A 298 -7.04 -5.91 11.08
N MET A 299 -6.36 -7.01 10.74
CA MET A 299 -6.94 -8.06 9.94
C MET A 299 -7.38 -9.20 10.88
N HIS A 300 -8.66 -9.55 10.85
CA HIS A 300 -9.28 -10.48 11.80
C HIS A 300 -10.38 -11.33 11.15
N PRO A 301 -10.89 -12.39 11.79
CA PRO A 301 -12.05 -13.14 11.29
C PRO A 301 -13.29 -12.25 11.20
N ARG A 302 -14.11 -12.48 10.18
CA ARG A 302 -15.38 -11.75 9.99
C ARG A 302 -16.36 -11.92 11.16
N SER A 303 -16.27 -13.03 11.90
CA SER A 303 -17.11 -13.29 13.07
C SER A 303 -16.88 -12.32 14.22
N ASP A 304 -15.68 -11.76 14.31
CA ASP A 304 -15.25 -10.93 15.43
C ASP A 304 -15.37 -9.46 15.04
N LYS A 305 -16.52 -8.85 15.29
CA LYS A 305 -16.73 -7.42 15.01
C LYS A 305 -15.81 -6.57 15.87
N VAL A 306 -15.15 -5.61 15.25
CA VAL A 306 -14.36 -4.58 15.91
C VAL A 306 -15.14 -3.28 15.82
N GLU A 307 -15.52 -2.75 16.96
CA GLU A 307 -16.23 -1.48 17.09
C GLU A 307 -15.33 -0.46 17.80
N GLY A 308 -15.64 0.81 17.68
CA GLY A 308 -14.98 1.84 18.49
C GLY A 308 -15.33 1.64 19.97
N ASP A 309 -14.37 1.89 20.86
CA ASP A 309 -14.50 1.66 22.31
C ASP A 309 -14.30 2.94 23.16
N GLY A 310 -14.34 4.11 22.52
CA GLY A 310 -14.05 5.39 23.14
C GLY A 310 -12.55 5.76 23.12
N GLU A 311 -11.66 4.78 23.00
CA GLU A 311 -10.23 4.96 22.79
C GLU A 311 -9.88 4.93 21.30
N PHE A 312 -10.69 4.23 20.49
CA PHE A 312 -10.55 4.12 19.05
C PHE A 312 -11.85 4.40 18.31
N ASP A 313 -11.75 5.17 17.22
CA ASP A 313 -12.81 5.35 16.24
C ASP A 313 -12.60 4.41 15.06
N LEU A 314 -13.58 3.57 14.72
CA LEU A 314 -13.59 2.78 13.49
C LEU A 314 -13.78 3.72 12.29
N GLN A 315 -12.78 3.80 11.44
CA GLN A 315 -12.79 4.67 10.26
C GLN A 315 -13.28 3.94 9.01
N GLU A 316 -12.82 2.71 8.82
CA GLU A 316 -13.09 1.92 7.61
C GLU A 316 -13.12 0.43 7.95
N GLU A 317 -13.97 -0.31 7.21
CA GLU A 317 -14.03 -1.77 7.27
C GLU A 317 -14.05 -2.35 5.86
N HIS A 318 -13.18 -3.34 5.60
CA HIS A 318 -13.07 -4.00 4.31
C HIS A 318 -13.20 -5.50 4.46
N GLN A 319 -13.98 -6.12 3.57
CA GLN A 319 -14.09 -7.58 3.50
C GLN A 319 -13.11 -8.15 2.49
N LEU A 320 -12.30 -9.12 2.90
CA LEU A 320 -11.34 -9.81 2.07
C LEU A 320 -11.71 -11.29 1.97
N TYR A 321 -12.21 -11.70 0.81
CA TYR A 321 -12.46 -13.10 0.52
C TYR A 321 -11.13 -13.84 0.27
N ILE A 322 -10.84 -14.87 1.05
CA ILE A 322 -9.66 -15.70 0.89
C ILE A 322 -10.02 -17.00 0.17
N HIS A 323 -11.03 -17.73 0.67
CA HIS A 323 -11.59 -18.93 0.06
C HIS A 323 -12.97 -19.26 0.68
N ARG A 324 -13.66 -20.29 0.13
CA ARG A 324 -15.06 -20.66 0.50
C ARG A 324 -15.36 -20.71 2.02
N LYS A 325 -14.37 -20.97 2.86
CA LYS A 325 -14.55 -21.08 4.31
C LYS A 325 -13.91 -19.94 5.11
N LEU A 326 -13.32 -18.95 4.41
CA LEU A 326 -12.59 -17.88 5.07
C LEU A 326 -12.78 -16.55 4.36
N THR A 327 -13.50 -15.66 4.99
CA THR A 327 -13.51 -14.22 4.72
C THR A 327 -12.89 -13.53 5.93
N ARG A 328 -12.00 -12.60 5.69
CA ARG A 328 -11.37 -11.76 6.71
C ARG A 328 -11.92 -10.36 6.63
N THR A 329 -11.89 -9.68 7.74
CA THR A 329 -12.19 -8.26 7.84
C THR A 329 -10.89 -7.51 8.11
N ILE A 330 -10.72 -6.37 7.46
CA ILE A 330 -9.67 -5.40 7.75
C ILE A 330 -10.38 -4.18 8.32
N SER A 331 -10.15 -3.90 9.60
CA SER A 331 -10.66 -2.73 10.29
C SER A 331 -9.56 -1.70 10.45
N VAL A 332 -9.82 -0.47 10.02
CA VAL A 332 -8.92 0.68 10.18
C VAL A 332 -9.46 1.54 11.32
N LEU A 333 -8.71 1.62 12.39
CA LEU A 333 -9.07 2.33 13.61
C LEU A 333 -8.16 3.55 13.77
N ARG A 334 -8.70 4.65 14.28
CA ARG A 334 -7.95 5.84 14.65
C ARG A 334 -8.00 6.01 16.16
N ARG A 335 -6.85 6.24 16.80
CA ARG A 335 -6.77 6.59 18.21
C ARG A 335 -7.39 7.97 18.44
N VAL A 336 -8.32 8.06 19.36
CA VAL A 336 -9.01 9.31 19.74
C VAL A 336 -8.08 10.27 20.46
#